data_d6e7f9c0d76153d965670d0d5035f827
#
_entry.id   d6e7f9c0d76153d965670d0d5035f827
#
_cell.length_a   1.000
_cell.length_b   1.000
_cell.length_c   1.000
_cell.angle_alpha   90.00
_cell.angle_beta   90.00
_cell.angle_gamma   90.00
#
_symmetry.space_group_name_H-M   'P 1'
#
loop_
_entity.id
_entity.type
_entity.pdbx_description
1 polymer ?
#
loop_
_entity_poly.entity_id
_entity_poly.type
_entity_poly.pdbx_seq_one_letter_code
_entity_poly.pdbx_strand_id
1 'polypeptide(L)'
;LLYARVGKTFSPVSGQEVKKHSAEDIVKCMLEYPEGTRYTVLAPILLREDRTLQQQLEIDMKQGFTRLEVNGEMMRIDEYKPKEGDTVFLLIDRMTASSEKDSVSRLTDSAETAMYEGDGACLLRFYQSDGSTCLYRFSTKFEADGIIFEEPNDQMFSFNSPIGACPVCEGFGKVIGIDEHLVIPDRSLSVYDGAVVCWRGEKMGEWRDMVIHGAEKAGFPIFTPYYELTDEQRRMLWEGTPYFEGINAFFKMVQENQYKIQYRVMLARYRGKTLCPKCHGTRLKPEANYVRVGGRNISELVDLPITELKLFFDNLQLDPHDADIARRILT
;
A
#
# COMPACT_ATOMS: atom_id res chain seq x y z
N LEU A 1 20.61 -6.39 0.73
CA LEU A 1 20.94 -7.42 -0.25
C LEU A 1 19.92 -8.59 -0.21
N LEU A 2 19.67 -9.22 0.95
CA LEU A 2 18.74 -10.34 1.08
C LEU A 2 17.34 -10.00 0.54
N TYR A 3 16.74 -8.90 0.98
CA TYR A 3 15.43 -8.44 0.52
C TYR A 3 15.35 -8.18 -0.98
N ALA A 4 16.44 -7.74 -1.60
CA ALA A 4 16.52 -7.51 -3.04
C ALA A 4 16.60 -8.79 -3.86
N ARG A 5 17.01 -9.92 -3.26
CA ARG A 5 17.24 -11.18 -3.96
C ARG A 5 16.17 -12.24 -3.73
N VAL A 6 15.65 -12.32 -2.50
CA VAL A 6 14.65 -13.33 -2.11
C VAL A 6 13.38 -12.70 -1.53
N GLY A 7 13.31 -11.38 -1.51
CA GLY A 7 12.13 -10.68 -1.00
C GLY A 7 10.95 -10.79 -1.96
N LYS A 8 9.77 -11.07 -1.41
CA LYS A 8 8.50 -11.09 -2.14
C LYS A 8 7.73 -9.80 -1.84
N THR A 9 7.24 -9.12 -2.87
CA THR A 9 6.44 -7.90 -2.74
C THR A 9 4.98 -8.26 -2.50
N PHE A 10 4.33 -7.56 -1.58
CA PHE A 10 2.92 -7.75 -1.28
C PHE A 10 2.15 -6.44 -1.44
N SER A 11 0.97 -6.51 -2.02
CA SER A 11 0.10 -5.34 -2.14
C SER A 11 -0.34 -4.85 -0.76
N PRO A 12 -0.27 -3.55 -0.47
CA PRO A 12 -0.78 -2.98 0.79
C PRO A 12 -2.32 -2.97 0.86
N VAL A 13 -3.02 -3.22 -0.26
CA VAL A 13 -4.49 -3.21 -0.35
C VAL A 13 -5.05 -4.59 -0.08
N SER A 14 -4.66 -5.60 -0.87
CA SER A 14 -5.18 -6.97 -0.78
C SER A 14 -4.31 -7.91 0.05
N GLY A 15 -3.04 -7.55 0.31
CA GLY A 15 -2.06 -8.44 0.93
C GLY A 15 -1.61 -9.59 0.03
N GLN A 16 -2.01 -9.61 -1.24
CA GLN A 16 -1.58 -10.62 -2.21
C GLN A 16 -0.14 -10.37 -2.68
N GLU A 17 0.55 -11.47 -3.01
CA GLU A 17 1.90 -11.40 -3.59
C GLU A 17 1.84 -10.76 -4.98
N VAL A 18 2.67 -9.75 -5.19
CA VAL A 18 2.86 -9.08 -6.48
C VAL A 18 3.97 -9.78 -7.24
N LYS A 19 3.65 -10.31 -8.39
CA LYS A 19 4.63 -10.97 -9.26
C LYS A 19 4.29 -10.74 -10.73
N LYS A 20 5.30 -10.83 -11.58
CA LYS A 20 5.09 -10.93 -13.03
C LYS A 20 4.70 -12.35 -13.34
N HIS A 21 3.66 -12.51 -14.14
CA HIS A 21 3.24 -13.81 -14.61
C HIS A 21 3.73 -14.05 -16.03
N SER A 22 4.07 -15.29 -16.30
CA SER A 22 4.37 -15.80 -17.64
C SER A 22 3.21 -16.66 -18.17
N ALA A 23 3.27 -17.01 -19.44
CA ALA A 23 2.35 -17.99 -20.01
C ALA A 23 2.41 -19.36 -19.30
N GLU A 24 3.58 -19.72 -18.77
CA GLU A 24 3.76 -20.95 -17.98
C GLU A 24 2.95 -20.91 -16.66
N ASP A 25 2.82 -19.75 -16.01
CA ASP A 25 2.01 -19.61 -14.78
C ASP A 25 0.52 -19.79 -15.08
N ILE A 26 0.09 -19.34 -16.26
CA ILE A 26 -1.28 -19.53 -16.75
C ILE A 26 -1.55 -21.01 -17.00
N VAL A 27 -0.61 -21.70 -17.65
CA VAL A 27 -0.71 -23.16 -17.89
C VAL A 27 -0.74 -23.93 -16.57
N LYS A 28 0.11 -23.59 -15.60
CA LYS A 28 0.09 -24.20 -14.26
C LYS A 28 -1.26 -24.03 -13.58
N CYS A 29 -1.83 -22.84 -13.60
CA CYS A 29 -3.15 -22.59 -13.05
C CYS A 29 -4.24 -23.45 -13.71
N MET A 30 -4.20 -23.62 -15.03
CA MET A 30 -5.14 -24.50 -15.75
C MET A 30 -4.97 -25.97 -15.32
N LEU A 31 -3.75 -26.43 -15.13
CA LEU A 31 -3.44 -27.81 -14.72
C LEU A 31 -3.85 -28.14 -13.25
N GLU A 32 -4.11 -27.15 -12.43
CA GLU A 32 -4.68 -27.35 -11.08
C GLU A 32 -6.17 -27.75 -11.10
N TYR A 33 -6.84 -27.57 -12.25
CA TYR A 33 -8.25 -27.93 -12.41
C TYR A 33 -8.40 -29.33 -12.99
N PRO A 34 -9.50 -30.04 -12.61
CA PRO A 34 -9.82 -31.34 -13.20
C PRO A 34 -9.92 -31.27 -14.72
N GLU A 35 -9.45 -32.33 -15.38
CA GLU A 35 -9.55 -32.44 -16.85
C GLU A 35 -11.00 -32.32 -17.33
N GLY A 36 -11.20 -31.58 -18.41
CA GLY A 36 -12.54 -31.27 -18.93
C GLY A 36 -13.25 -30.08 -18.29
N THR A 37 -12.67 -29.44 -17.26
CA THR A 37 -13.21 -28.21 -16.70
C THR A 37 -13.21 -27.11 -17.76
N ARG A 38 -14.38 -26.47 -17.99
CA ARG A 38 -14.51 -25.38 -18.96
C ARG A 38 -13.91 -24.10 -18.41
N TYR A 39 -13.23 -23.36 -19.28
CA TYR A 39 -12.74 -22.04 -18.95
C TYR A 39 -12.69 -21.11 -20.16
N THR A 40 -12.63 -19.82 -19.91
CA THR A 40 -12.46 -18.77 -20.91
C THR A 40 -11.15 -18.04 -20.67
N VAL A 41 -10.49 -17.68 -21.77
CA VAL A 41 -9.33 -16.77 -21.79
C VAL A 41 -9.84 -15.39 -22.19
N LEU A 42 -9.60 -14.40 -21.33
CA LEU A 42 -10.16 -13.07 -21.43
C LEU A 42 -9.04 -12.02 -21.39
N ALA A 43 -9.27 -10.90 -22.08
CA ALA A 43 -8.44 -9.73 -21.98
C ALA A 43 -9.25 -8.52 -21.47
N PRO A 44 -8.71 -7.67 -20.58
CA PRO A 44 -9.36 -6.43 -20.23
C PRO A 44 -9.40 -5.49 -21.45
N ILE A 45 -10.51 -4.77 -21.61
CA ILE A 45 -10.63 -3.77 -22.67
C ILE A 45 -9.98 -2.48 -22.22
N LEU A 46 -9.00 -2.02 -22.98
CA LEU A 46 -8.24 -0.81 -22.68
C LEU A 46 -8.90 0.40 -23.35
N LEU A 47 -9.42 1.29 -22.53
CA LEU A 47 -9.95 2.56 -23.00
C LEU A 47 -8.82 3.60 -23.04
N ARG A 48 -8.55 4.14 -24.22
CA ARG A 48 -7.69 5.33 -24.37
C ARG A 48 -8.51 6.59 -24.06
N GLU A 49 -7.86 7.63 -23.56
CA GLU A 49 -8.51 8.89 -23.12
C GLU A 49 -9.41 9.53 -24.16
N ASP A 50 -9.16 9.29 -25.45
CA ASP A 50 -9.87 9.85 -26.59
C ASP A 50 -10.98 8.96 -27.17
N ARG A 51 -11.28 7.80 -26.54
CA ARG A 51 -12.19 6.80 -27.07
C ARG A 51 -13.29 6.36 -26.10
N THR A 52 -14.48 6.20 -26.63
CA THR A 52 -15.56 5.53 -25.91
C THR A 52 -15.42 4.00 -26.00
N LEU A 53 -16.02 3.29 -25.06
CA LEU A 53 -16.05 1.81 -25.09
C LEU A 53 -16.60 1.28 -26.42
N GLN A 54 -17.63 1.91 -26.95
CA GLN A 54 -18.24 1.50 -28.23
C GLN A 54 -17.29 1.64 -29.41
N GLN A 55 -16.54 2.73 -29.48
CA GLN A 55 -15.52 2.93 -30.52
C GLN A 55 -14.37 1.93 -30.41
N GLN A 56 -13.98 1.56 -29.18
CA GLN A 56 -12.97 0.53 -28.99
C GLN A 56 -13.48 -0.83 -29.45
N LEU A 57 -14.70 -1.21 -29.11
CA LEU A 57 -15.32 -2.46 -29.55
C LEU A 57 -15.46 -2.57 -31.08
N GLU A 58 -15.70 -1.47 -31.77
CA GLU A 58 -15.71 -1.45 -33.25
C GLU A 58 -14.31 -1.74 -33.84
N ILE A 59 -13.27 -1.30 -33.16
CA ILE A 59 -11.87 -1.62 -33.54
C ILE A 59 -11.59 -3.09 -33.31
N ASP A 60 -11.96 -3.61 -32.13
CA ASP A 60 -11.75 -5.00 -31.75
C ASP A 60 -12.50 -5.95 -32.73
N MET A 61 -13.70 -5.56 -33.18
CA MET A 61 -14.41 -6.29 -34.25
C MET A 61 -13.65 -6.30 -35.58
N LYS A 62 -13.01 -5.18 -35.95
CA LYS A 62 -12.19 -5.11 -37.18
C LYS A 62 -10.92 -5.95 -37.10
N GLN A 63 -10.43 -6.18 -35.89
CA GLN A 63 -9.31 -7.09 -35.60
C GLN A 63 -9.70 -8.56 -35.62
N GLY A 64 -11.01 -8.87 -35.68
CA GLY A 64 -11.53 -10.24 -35.78
C GLY A 64 -12.14 -10.79 -34.52
N PHE A 65 -12.18 -10.02 -33.43
CA PHE A 65 -12.85 -10.42 -32.21
C PHE A 65 -14.38 -10.30 -32.37
N THR A 66 -15.12 -11.29 -31.89
CA THR A 66 -16.58 -11.35 -32.12
C THR A 66 -17.39 -11.40 -30.83
N ARG A 67 -16.78 -11.66 -29.71
CA ARG A 67 -17.48 -11.95 -28.45
C ARG A 67 -16.86 -11.21 -27.26
N LEU A 68 -17.71 -10.92 -26.29
CA LEU A 68 -17.37 -10.34 -24.99
C LEU A 68 -17.84 -11.27 -23.87
N GLU A 69 -17.28 -11.05 -22.71
CA GLU A 69 -17.86 -11.45 -21.45
C GLU A 69 -18.30 -10.17 -20.70
N VAL A 70 -19.59 -10.08 -20.39
CA VAL A 70 -20.17 -8.95 -19.65
C VAL A 70 -20.79 -9.48 -18.37
N ASN A 71 -20.31 -9.03 -17.22
CA ASN A 71 -20.77 -9.46 -15.90
C ASN A 71 -20.78 -10.99 -15.71
N GLY A 72 -19.87 -11.71 -16.38
CA GLY A 72 -19.77 -13.18 -16.35
C GLY A 72 -20.57 -13.92 -17.42
N GLU A 73 -21.35 -13.22 -18.23
CA GLU A 73 -22.14 -13.80 -19.33
C GLU A 73 -21.48 -13.49 -20.68
N MET A 74 -21.49 -14.50 -21.57
CA MET A 74 -20.92 -14.34 -22.91
C MET A 74 -21.98 -13.80 -23.89
N MET A 75 -21.58 -12.76 -24.63
CA MET A 75 -22.41 -12.19 -25.68
C MET A 75 -21.61 -11.77 -26.90
N ARG A 76 -22.27 -11.44 -27.98
CA ARG A 76 -21.64 -10.90 -29.20
C ARG A 76 -21.37 -9.41 -29.03
N ILE A 77 -20.28 -8.95 -29.63
CA ILE A 77 -19.88 -7.51 -29.57
C ILE A 77 -20.95 -6.64 -30.24
N ASP A 78 -21.51 -7.09 -31.38
CA ASP A 78 -22.52 -6.35 -32.14
C ASP A 78 -23.90 -6.23 -31.43
N GLU A 79 -24.16 -7.10 -30.45
CA GLU A 79 -25.37 -7.08 -29.64
C GLU A 79 -25.24 -6.29 -28.34
N TYR A 80 -23.99 -5.99 -27.93
CA TYR A 80 -23.73 -5.32 -26.67
C TYR A 80 -23.93 -3.80 -26.76
N LYS A 81 -24.67 -3.26 -25.81
CA LYS A 81 -24.82 -1.82 -25.60
C LYS A 81 -24.20 -1.45 -24.25
N PRO A 82 -23.15 -0.59 -24.23
CA PRO A 82 -22.49 -0.19 -23.00
C PRO A 82 -23.46 0.38 -21.97
N LYS A 83 -23.36 -0.10 -20.74
CA LYS A 83 -24.07 0.43 -19.57
C LYS A 83 -23.07 0.80 -18.49
N GLU A 84 -23.39 1.82 -17.73
CA GLU A 84 -22.58 2.24 -16.61
C GLU A 84 -22.56 1.16 -15.53
N GLY A 85 -21.35 0.79 -15.06
CA GLY A 85 -21.16 -0.25 -14.05
C GLY A 85 -20.94 -1.66 -14.60
N ASP A 86 -21.04 -1.89 -15.93
CA ASP A 86 -20.73 -3.19 -16.50
C ASP A 86 -19.24 -3.51 -16.42
N THR A 87 -18.94 -4.75 -16.02
CA THR A 87 -17.57 -5.32 -16.12
C THR A 87 -17.49 -6.08 -17.44
N VAL A 88 -16.68 -5.58 -18.37
CA VAL A 88 -16.58 -6.08 -19.75
C VAL A 88 -15.18 -6.55 -20.06
N PHE A 89 -15.05 -7.77 -20.56
CA PHE A 89 -13.81 -8.36 -21.03
C PHE A 89 -13.93 -8.82 -22.48
N LEU A 90 -12.85 -8.70 -23.24
CA LEU A 90 -12.74 -9.26 -24.57
C LEU A 90 -12.54 -10.78 -24.45
N LEU A 91 -13.38 -11.57 -25.10
CA LEU A 91 -13.24 -13.02 -25.14
C LEU A 91 -12.22 -13.43 -26.20
N ILE A 92 -11.09 -13.96 -25.78
CA ILE A 92 -10.02 -14.43 -26.68
C ILE A 92 -10.28 -15.87 -27.10
N ASP A 93 -10.47 -16.78 -26.14
CA ASP A 93 -10.72 -18.19 -26.44
C ASP A 93 -11.61 -18.87 -25.38
N ARG A 94 -12.19 -20.02 -25.76
CA ARG A 94 -12.96 -20.92 -24.89
C ARG A 94 -12.39 -22.30 -24.97
N MET A 95 -12.01 -22.84 -23.85
CA MET A 95 -11.28 -24.08 -23.77
C MET A 95 -11.80 -24.98 -22.65
N THR A 96 -11.27 -26.18 -22.63
CA THR A 96 -11.42 -27.13 -21.51
C THR A 96 -10.02 -27.48 -20.97
N ALA A 97 -9.92 -27.62 -19.65
CA ALA A 97 -8.67 -28.00 -19.01
C ALA A 97 -8.22 -29.36 -19.53
N SER A 98 -6.98 -29.44 -20.01
CA SER A 98 -6.36 -30.64 -20.51
C SER A 98 -4.83 -30.55 -20.43
N SER A 99 -4.21 -31.67 -20.10
CA SER A 99 -2.76 -31.83 -20.07
C SER A 99 -2.16 -32.20 -21.45
N GLU A 100 -3.01 -32.35 -22.49
CA GLU A 100 -2.56 -32.65 -23.84
C GLU A 100 -1.70 -31.51 -24.40
N LYS A 101 -0.61 -31.86 -25.10
CA LYS A 101 0.34 -30.90 -25.63
C LYS A 101 -0.28 -29.85 -26.55
N ASP A 102 -1.24 -30.25 -27.39
CA ASP A 102 -1.90 -29.33 -28.30
C ASP A 102 -2.80 -28.34 -27.57
N SER A 103 -3.48 -28.77 -26.50
CA SER A 103 -4.29 -27.92 -25.64
C SER A 103 -3.43 -26.91 -24.86
N VAL A 104 -2.29 -27.35 -24.35
CA VAL A 104 -1.31 -26.48 -23.67
C VAL A 104 -0.73 -25.45 -24.64
N SER A 105 -0.34 -25.84 -25.85
CA SER A 105 0.17 -24.92 -26.88
C SER A 105 -0.89 -23.88 -27.25
N ARG A 106 -2.13 -24.32 -27.48
CA ARG A 106 -3.25 -23.40 -27.78
C ARG A 106 -3.53 -22.42 -26.64
N LEU A 107 -3.46 -22.88 -25.38
CA LEU A 107 -3.61 -21.99 -24.22
C LEU A 107 -2.49 -20.95 -24.17
N THR A 108 -1.25 -21.36 -24.44
CA THR A 108 -0.10 -20.45 -24.48
C THR A 108 -0.33 -19.35 -25.52
N ASP A 109 -0.70 -19.71 -26.75
CA ASP A 109 -0.98 -18.76 -27.84
C ASP A 109 -2.14 -17.82 -27.50
N SER A 110 -3.21 -18.36 -26.90
CA SER A 110 -4.37 -17.56 -26.47
C SER A 110 -4.03 -16.62 -25.31
N ALA A 111 -3.18 -17.07 -24.37
CA ALA A 111 -2.71 -16.26 -23.25
C ALA A 111 -1.81 -15.11 -23.73
N GLU A 112 -0.90 -15.38 -24.67
CA GLU A 112 -0.06 -14.34 -25.28
C GLU A 112 -0.91 -13.30 -26.03
N THR A 113 -1.94 -13.76 -26.77
CA THR A 113 -2.90 -12.87 -27.42
C THR A 113 -3.65 -12.02 -26.40
N ALA A 114 -4.15 -12.63 -25.30
CA ALA A 114 -4.86 -11.92 -24.24
C ALA A 114 -3.95 -10.88 -23.57
N MET A 115 -2.68 -11.22 -23.30
CA MET A 115 -1.71 -10.29 -22.74
C MET A 115 -1.36 -9.14 -23.69
N TYR A 116 -1.31 -9.41 -24.99
CA TYR A 116 -1.08 -8.37 -26.00
C TYR A 116 -2.24 -7.37 -26.05
N GLU A 117 -3.48 -7.86 -26.17
CA GLU A 117 -4.69 -7.02 -26.23
C GLU A 117 -4.98 -6.32 -24.88
N GLY A 118 -4.69 -6.99 -23.77
CA GLY A 118 -4.91 -6.52 -22.40
C GLY A 118 -3.77 -5.70 -21.80
N ASP A 119 -2.81 -5.20 -22.60
CA ASP A 119 -1.63 -4.44 -22.14
C ASP A 119 -0.84 -5.15 -21.01
N GLY A 120 -0.61 -6.42 -21.21
CA GLY A 120 0.08 -7.31 -20.28
C GLY A 120 -0.83 -8.12 -19.38
N ALA A 121 -2.12 -7.89 -19.37
CA ALA A 121 -3.06 -8.61 -18.50
C ALA A 121 -3.84 -9.70 -19.27
N CYS A 122 -3.96 -10.87 -18.64
CA CYS A 122 -4.79 -11.98 -19.08
C CYS A 122 -5.64 -12.47 -17.92
N LEU A 123 -6.89 -12.88 -18.17
CA LEU A 123 -7.74 -13.46 -17.16
C LEU A 123 -8.20 -14.85 -17.60
N LEU A 124 -8.28 -15.78 -16.65
CA LEU A 124 -8.93 -17.08 -16.84
C LEU A 124 -10.17 -17.15 -15.96
N ARG A 125 -11.34 -17.45 -16.55
CA ARG A 125 -12.54 -17.76 -15.79
C ARG A 125 -12.88 -19.23 -15.94
N PHE A 126 -12.83 -19.95 -14.82
CA PHE A 126 -13.22 -21.36 -14.75
C PHE A 126 -14.68 -21.49 -14.34
N TYR A 127 -15.38 -22.41 -14.99
CA TYR A 127 -16.78 -22.74 -14.71
C TYR A 127 -16.85 -24.09 -14.03
N GLN A 128 -17.23 -24.10 -12.76
CA GLN A 128 -17.28 -25.33 -11.95
C GLN A 128 -18.63 -26.06 -12.16
N SER A 129 -18.64 -27.34 -11.81
CA SER A 129 -19.83 -28.19 -11.94
C SER A 129 -21.02 -27.80 -11.05
N ASP A 130 -20.75 -27.07 -9.97
CA ASP A 130 -21.76 -26.53 -9.06
C ASP A 130 -22.37 -25.20 -9.52
N GLY A 131 -21.93 -24.69 -10.69
CA GLY A 131 -22.36 -23.41 -11.26
C GLY A 131 -21.59 -22.21 -10.75
N SER A 132 -20.63 -22.39 -9.83
CA SER A 132 -19.75 -21.33 -9.40
C SER A 132 -18.67 -21.02 -10.45
N THR A 133 -18.12 -19.80 -10.40
CA THR A 133 -17.03 -19.39 -11.29
C THR A 133 -15.87 -18.82 -10.48
N CYS A 134 -14.64 -19.14 -10.90
CA CYS A 134 -13.42 -18.57 -10.34
C CYS A 134 -12.72 -17.75 -11.42
N LEU A 135 -12.36 -16.49 -11.11
CA LEU A 135 -11.65 -15.59 -12.01
C LEU A 135 -10.24 -15.39 -11.49
N TYR A 136 -9.25 -15.72 -12.30
CA TYR A 136 -7.83 -15.47 -12.04
C TYR A 136 -7.31 -14.39 -12.97
N ARG A 137 -6.52 -13.46 -12.43
CA ARG A 137 -5.87 -12.42 -13.20
C ARG A 137 -4.36 -12.66 -13.21
N PHE A 138 -3.79 -12.61 -14.38
CA PHE A 138 -2.34 -12.69 -14.65
C PHE A 138 -1.89 -11.39 -15.28
N SER A 139 -0.69 -10.94 -14.95
CA SER A 139 -0.11 -9.74 -15.54
C SER A 139 1.39 -9.95 -15.78
N THR A 140 1.88 -9.50 -16.93
CA THR A 140 3.33 -9.42 -17.22
C THR A 140 3.97 -8.23 -16.54
N LYS A 141 3.15 -7.28 -16.01
CA LYS A 141 3.59 -6.12 -15.26
C LYS A 141 3.70 -6.48 -13.78
N PHE A 142 4.61 -5.79 -13.09
CA PHE A 142 4.76 -5.94 -11.65
C PHE A 142 3.72 -5.05 -10.95
N GLU A 143 2.46 -5.49 -10.98
CA GLU A 143 1.29 -4.74 -10.52
C GLU A 143 0.30 -5.61 -9.75
N ALA A 144 -0.42 -5.00 -8.82
CA ALA A 144 -1.59 -5.59 -8.15
C ALA A 144 -2.53 -4.46 -7.69
N ASP A 145 -3.84 -4.73 -7.62
CA ASP A 145 -4.87 -3.78 -7.15
C ASP A 145 -4.83 -2.40 -7.84
N GLY A 146 -4.39 -2.35 -9.10
CA GLY A 146 -4.24 -1.10 -9.86
C GLY A 146 -3.01 -0.26 -9.49
N ILE A 147 -2.10 -0.79 -8.66
CA ILE A 147 -0.85 -0.16 -8.27
C ILE A 147 0.30 -0.84 -9.02
N ILE A 148 1.15 -0.03 -9.66
CA ILE A 148 2.40 -0.50 -10.26
C ILE A 148 3.49 -0.42 -9.19
N PHE A 149 4.19 -1.52 -8.98
CA PHE A 149 5.27 -1.63 -7.99
C PHE A 149 6.63 -1.59 -8.67
N GLU A 150 7.63 -1.09 -7.94
CA GLU A 150 9.03 -1.21 -8.34
C GLU A 150 9.54 -2.62 -7.97
N GLU A 151 10.28 -3.24 -8.87
CA GLU A 151 10.95 -4.51 -8.56
C GLU A 151 12.01 -4.30 -7.48
N PRO A 152 12.08 -5.20 -6.47
CA PRO A 152 13.07 -5.08 -5.41
C PRO A 152 14.49 -5.04 -5.94
N ASN A 153 15.25 -4.03 -5.55
CA ASN A 153 16.66 -3.86 -5.89
C ASN A 153 17.46 -3.42 -4.65
N ASP A 154 18.77 -3.57 -4.68
CA ASP A 154 19.64 -3.29 -3.52
C ASP A 154 19.51 -1.84 -3.02
N GLN A 155 19.25 -0.89 -3.92
CA GLN A 155 19.15 0.53 -3.59
C GLN A 155 17.85 0.89 -2.88
N MET A 156 16.76 0.15 -3.13
CA MET A 156 15.46 0.33 -2.49
C MET A 156 15.56 0.17 -0.96
N PHE A 157 16.46 -0.68 -0.48
CA PHE A 157 16.64 -0.98 0.95
C PHE A 157 17.80 -0.19 1.59
N SER A 158 18.34 0.80 0.89
CA SER A 158 19.39 1.67 1.40
C SER A 158 18.86 3.07 1.66
N PHE A 159 18.87 3.49 2.94
CA PHE A 159 18.51 4.87 3.28
C PHE A 159 19.58 5.90 2.88
N ASN A 160 20.75 5.46 2.42
CA ASN A 160 21.80 6.32 1.85
C ASN A 160 21.62 6.51 0.32
N SER A 161 20.70 5.77 -0.30
CA SER A 161 20.38 5.93 -1.72
C SER A 161 19.14 6.81 -1.89
N PRO A 162 19.11 7.76 -2.83
CA PRO A 162 17.90 8.52 -3.16
C PRO A 162 16.72 7.65 -3.59
N ILE A 163 16.98 6.44 -4.10
CA ILE A 163 15.96 5.48 -4.50
C ILE A 163 15.25 4.89 -3.28
N GLY A 164 15.99 4.56 -2.22
CA GLY A 164 15.44 3.94 -1.00
C GLY A 164 15.12 4.89 0.12
N ALA A 165 15.76 6.05 0.17
CA ALA A 165 15.57 7.04 1.22
C ALA A 165 14.15 7.61 1.25
N CYS A 166 13.61 7.80 2.43
CA CYS A 166 12.35 8.51 2.62
C CYS A 166 12.46 9.95 2.05
N PRO A 167 11.57 10.39 1.15
CA PRO A 167 11.69 11.68 0.48
C PRO A 167 11.42 12.88 1.39
N VAL A 168 10.84 12.67 2.59
CA VAL A 168 10.55 13.75 3.56
C VAL A 168 11.75 14.04 4.45
N CYS A 169 12.46 13.00 4.90
CA CYS A 169 13.61 13.15 5.78
C CYS A 169 14.95 12.79 5.12
N GLU A 170 14.93 12.47 3.82
CA GLU A 170 16.12 12.14 3.02
C GLU A 170 17.02 11.06 3.68
N GLY A 171 16.37 10.07 4.32
CA GLY A 171 17.09 8.99 5.01
C GLY A 171 17.54 9.29 6.45
N PHE A 172 17.30 10.50 6.98
CA PHE A 172 17.68 10.84 8.35
C PHE A 172 16.77 10.24 9.43
N GLY A 173 15.54 9.85 9.08
CA GLY A 173 14.54 9.31 10.01
C GLY A 173 13.89 10.37 10.91
N LYS A 174 14.42 11.57 10.93
CA LYS A 174 13.96 12.71 11.75
C LYS A 174 13.85 13.97 10.90
N VAL A 175 12.95 14.85 11.29
CA VAL A 175 12.75 16.18 10.70
C VAL A 175 12.75 17.23 11.79
N ILE A 176 12.93 18.49 11.41
CA ILE A 176 12.73 19.60 12.35
C ILE A 176 11.24 19.85 12.46
N GLY A 177 10.68 19.54 13.59
CA GLY A 177 9.24 19.70 13.89
C GLY A 177 9.02 20.29 15.29
N ILE A 178 7.78 20.30 15.74
CA ILE A 178 7.44 20.65 17.12
C ILE A 178 7.76 19.46 18.02
N ASP A 179 8.64 19.67 18.98
CA ASP A 179 9.10 18.61 19.88
C ASP A 179 8.16 18.48 21.08
N GLU A 180 7.55 17.29 21.22
CA GLU A 180 6.65 16.98 22.31
C GLU A 180 7.28 17.20 23.68
N HIS A 181 8.57 16.84 23.86
CA HIS A 181 9.28 17.02 25.14
C HIS A 181 9.52 18.49 25.49
N LEU A 182 9.61 19.36 24.49
CA LEU A 182 9.71 20.80 24.72
C LEU A 182 8.35 21.45 25.02
N VAL A 183 7.28 20.90 24.44
CA VAL A 183 5.91 21.36 24.66
C VAL A 183 5.36 20.86 26.00
N ILE A 184 5.67 19.63 26.35
CA ILE A 184 5.22 18.95 27.58
C ILE A 184 6.44 18.35 28.29
N PRO A 185 7.24 19.21 28.95
CA PRO A 185 8.47 18.76 29.63
C PRO A 185 8.18 17.98 30.90
N ASP A 186 7.10 18.30 31.59
CA ASP A 186 6.66 17.57 32.78
C ASP A 186 5.38 16.79 32.48
N ARG A 187 5.56 15.50 32.26
CA ARG A 187 4.47 14.60 31.92
C ARG A 187 3.63 14.16 33.12
N SER A 188 4.05 14.50 34.34
CA SER A 188 3.29 14.23 35.56
C SER A 188 2.14 15.22 35.76
N LEU A 189 2.18 16.34 35.05
CA LEU A 189 1.10 17.33 35.06
C LEU A 189 -0.03 16.94 34.12
N SER A 190 -1.23 17.34 34.50
CA SER A 190 -2.41 17.30 33.64
C SER A 190 -2.51 18.56 32.76
N VAL A 191 -3.39 18.55 31.75
CA VAL A 191 -3.67 19.75 30.96
C VAL A 191 -4.19 20.86 31.82
N TYR A 192 -5.04 20.53 32.80
CA TYR A 192 -5.54 21.49 33.78
C TYR A 192 -4.42 22.14 34.60
N ASP A 193 -3.44 21.35 35.06
CA ASP A 193 -2.30 21.80 35.85
C ASP A 193 -1.22 22.51 35.02
N GLY A 194 -1.41 22.61 33.70
CA GLY A 194 -0.52 23.35 32.81
C GLY A 194 0.64 22.51 32.25
N ALA A 195 0.40 21.23 31.96
CA ALA A 195 1.37 20.34 31.27
C ALA A 195 1.87 20.96 29.95
N VAL A 196 0.98 21.61 29.19
CA VAL A 196 1.29 22.24 27.89
C VAL A 196 1.87 23.64 28.14
N VAL A 197 3.21 23.73 28.19
CA VAL A 197 3.91 24.97 28.60
C VAL A 197 3.80 26.10 27.58
N CYS A 198 3.55 25.84 26.32
CA CYS A 198 3.35 26.89 25.31
C CYS A 198 2.03 27.67 25.48
N TRP A 199 1.10 27.16 26.26
CA TRP A 199 -0.19 27.81 26.60
C TRP A 199 -0.13 28.64 27.89
N ARG A 200 1.06 28.83 28.45
CA ARG A 200 1.24 29.68 29.65
C ARG A 200 1.17 31.17 29.31
N GLY A 201 0.60 31.95 30.21
CA GLY A 201 0.40 33.41 30.09
C GLY A 201 -0.98 33.78 29.57
N GLU A 202 -1.38 35.06 29.77
CA GLU A 202 -2.75 35.52 29.53
C GLU A 202 -3.27 35.23 28.11
N LYS A 203 -2.52 35.63 27.07
CA LYS A 203 -2.97 35.46 25.69
C LYS A 203 -2.93 34.00 25.20
N MET A 204 -1.97 33.21 25.65
CA MET A 204 -1.85 31.80 25.20
C MET A 204 -2.67 30.87 26.10
N GLY A 205 -3.04 31.32 27.31
CA GLY A 205 -3.93 30.59 28.21
C GLY A 205 -5.33 30.35 27.65
N GLU A 206 -5.78 31.19 26.72
CA GLU A 206 -7.06 31.00 26.02
C GLU A 206 -7.14 29.63 25.31
N TRP A 207 -6.03 29.12 24.81
CA TRP A 207 -5.98 27.78 24.20
C TRP A 207 -6.21 26.66 25.21
N ARG A 208 -5.60 26.78 26.41
CA ARG A 208 -5.87 25.82 27.49
C ARG A 208 -7.33 25.91 27.95
N ASP A 209 -7.84 27.12 28.11
CA ASP A 209 -9.21 27.35 28.55
C ASP A 209 -10.23 26.80 27.53
N MET A 210 -9.91 26.89 26.22
CA MET A 210 -10.73 26.29 25.16
C MET A 210 -10.79 24.77 25.31
N VAL A 211 -9.64 24.11 25.57
CA VAL A 211 -9.59 22.66 25.82
C VAL A 211 -10.40 22.30 27.07
N ILE A 212 -10.25 23.06 28.16
CA ILE A 212 -10.98 22.83 29.40
C ILE A 212 -12.50 22.88 29.15
N HIS A 213 -12.98 23.91 28.45
CA HIS A 213 -14.41 24.06 28.15
C HIS A 213 -14.95 23.01 27.16
N GLY A 214 -14.14 22.55 26.23
CA GLY A 214 -14.52 21.53 25.24
C GLY A 214 -14.37 20.08 25.72
N ALA A 215 -13.63 19.86 26.79
CA ALA A 215 -13.22 18.55 27.26
C ALA A 215 -14.39 17.62 27.62
N GLU A 216 -15.36 18.11 28.34
CA GLU A 216 -16.53 17.32 28.74
C GLU A 216 -17.29 16.77 27.52
N LYS A 217 -17.53 17.62 26.53
CA LYS A 217 -18.23 17.24 25.29
C LYS A 217 -17.42 16.29 24.43
N ALA A 218 -16.09 16.40 24.49
CA ALA A 218 -15.17 15.55 23.77
C ALA A 218 -14.85 14.22 24.49
N GLY A 219 -15.22 14.08 25.76
CA GLY A 219 -14.80 12.95 26.59
C GLY A 219 -13.31 12.95 26.93
N PHE A 220 -12.66 14.13 26.92
CA PHE A 220 -11.24 14.27 27.19
C PHE A 220 -10.95 14.48 28.69
N PRO A 221 -10.07 13.66 29.34
CA PRO A 221 -9.81 13.71 30.77
C PRO A 221 -8.76 14.79 31.12
N ILE A 222 -9.20 16.03 31.35
CA ILE A 222 -8.35 17.20 31.61
C ILE A 222 -7.49 17.13 32.88
N PHE A 223 -7.90 16.32 33.85
CA PHE A 223 -7.21 16.18 35.15
C PHE A 223 -6.25 15.00 35.18
N THR A 224 -6.21 14.16 34.13
CA THR A 224 -5.33 13.02 34.05
C THR A 224 -3.90 13.46 33.68
N PRO A 225 -2.86 13.00 34.39
CA PRO A 225 -1.47 13.24 34.03
C PRO A 225 -1.17 12.82 32.59
N TYR A 226 -0.32 13.60 31.89
CA TYR A 226 -0.06 13.33 30.47
C TYR A 226 0.49 11.92 30.20
N TYR A 227 1.32 11.37 31.10
CA TYR A 227 1.88 10.03 30.94
C TYR A 227 0.83 8.92 31.03
N GLU A 228 -0.32 9.16 31.70
CA GLU A 228 -1.43 8.20 31.85
C GLU A 228 -2.45 8.29 30.69
N LEU A 229 -2.37 9.32 29.85
CA LEU A 229 -3.28 9.46 28.70
C LEU A 229 -3.04 8.31 27.70
N THR A 230 -4.13 7.76 27.20
CA THR A 230 -4.08 6.80 26.07
C THR A 230 -3.59 7.46 24.79
N ASP A 231 -3.14 6.68 23.82
CA ASP A 231 -2.69 7.22 22.54
C ASP A 231 -3.79 7.98 21.81
N GLU A 232 -5.04 7.54 21.94
CA GLU A 232 -6.21 8.27 21.40
C GLU A 232 -6.39 9.61 22.07
N GLN A 233 -6.32 9.68 23.40
CA GLN A 233 -6.43 10.92 24.15
C GLN A 233 -5.27 11.87 23.87
N ARG A 234 -4.03 11.36 23.72
CA ARG A 234 -2.89 12.17 23.26
C ARG A 234 -3.15 12.74 21.88
N ARG A 235 -3.65 11.92 20.95
CA ARG A 235 -4.00 12.38 19.61
C ARG A 235 -5.06 13.47 19.64
N MET A 236 -6.12 13.33 20.47
CA MET A 236 -7.13 14.38 20.66
C MET A 236 -6.51 15.70 21.13
N LEU A 237 -5.56 15.67 22.05
CA LEU A 237 -4.88 16.88 22.55
C LEU A 237 -3.99 17.52 21.46
N TRP A 238 -3.34 16.72 20.62
CA TRP A 238 -2.46 17.22 19.57
C TRP A 238 -3.21 17.66 18.32
N GLU A 239 -4.15 16.88 17.82
CA GLU A 239 -4.88 17.14 16.58
C GLU A 239 -6.12 18.03 16.80
N GLY A 240 -6.68 17.97 17.98
CA GLY A 240 -7.96 18.62 18.32
C GLY A 240 -9.16 17.68 18.12
N THR A 241 -10.32 18.24 18.42
CA THR A 241 -11.63 17.58 18.30
C THR A 241 -12.64 18.57 17.72
N PRO A 242 -13.86 18.17 17.38
CA PRO A 242 -14.91 19.14 16.99
C PRO A 242 -15.26 20.18 18.08
N TYR A 243 -14.82 19.98 19.31
CA TYR A 243 -15.16 20.83 20.46
C TYR A 243 -14.02 21.71 20.95
N PHE A 244 -12.79 21.43 20.55
CA PHE A 244 -11.61 22.26 20.84
C PHE A 244 -10.50 22.04 19.83
N GLU A 245 -9.71 23.07 19.60
CA GLU A 245 -8.49 23.00 18.77
C GLU A 245 -7.31 22.46 19.58
N GLY A 246 -6.48 21.62 18.96
CA GLY A 246 -5.33 20.99 19.59
C GLY A 246 -4.02 21.78 19.46
N ILE A 247 -2.94 21.18 19.98
CA ILE A 247 -1.60 21.75 19.95
C ILE A 247 -1.12 22.04 18.53
N ASN A 248 -1.46 21.19 17.55
CA ASN A 248 -1.08 21.40 16.15
C ASN A 248 -1.70 22.68 15.57
N ALA A 249 -2.97 22.97 15.89
CA ALA A 249 -3.64 24.19 15.46
C ALA A 249 -2.98 25.44 16.08
N PHE A 250 -2.61 25.36 17.37
CA PHE A 250 -1.85 26.42 18.03
C PHE A 250 -0.54 26.72 17.29
N PHE A 251 0.28 25.71 16.98
CA PHE A 251 1.55 25.92 16.27
C PHE A 251 1.34 26.35 14.83
N LYS A 252 0.25 25.95 14.18
CA LYS A 252 -0.13 26.46 12.87
C LYS A 252 -0.38 27.97 12.92
N MET A 253 -1.18 28.44 13.90
CA MET A 253 -1.40 29.87 14.15
C MET A 253 -0.06 30.61 14.41
N VAL A 254 0.84 30.03 15.21
CA VAL A 254 2.16 30.61 15.48
C VAL A 254 2.98 30.71 14.18
N GLN A 255 2.94 29.71 13.30
CA GLN A 255 3.63 29.71 12.02
C GLN A 255 3.06 30.76 11.05
N GLU A 256 1.76 30.90 10.97
CA GLU A 256 1.08 31.91 10.13
C GLU A 256 1.43 33.35 10.58
N ASN A 257 1.71 33.53 11.86
CA ASN A 257 2.05 34.83 12.44
C ASN A 257 3.57 35.06 12.65
N GLN A 258 4.44 34.22 12.07
CA GLN A 258 5.90 34.32 12.26
C GLN A 258 6.57 35.60 11.69
N TYR A 259 5.81 36.46 11.00
CA TYR A 259 6.24 37.81 10.66
C TYR A 259 6.47 38.70 11.91
N LYS A 260 5.85 38.37 13.05
CA LYS A 260 6.10 39.01 14.34
C LYS A 260 7.23 38.28 15.07
N ILE A 261 8.17 39.06 15.65
CA ILE A 261 9.36 38.50 16.32
C ILE A 261 9.01 37.53 17.43
N GLN A 262 8.00 37.83 18.25
CA GLN A 262 7.60 36.99 19.37
C GLN A 262 7.19 35.56 18.95
N TYR A 263 6.49 35.43 17.82
CA TYR A 263 6.09 34.11 17.31
C TYR A 263 7.26 33.33 16.71
N ARG A 264 8.23 34.02 16.08
CA ARG A 264 9.47 33.37 15.63
C ARG A 264 10.27 32.81 16.79
N VAL A 265 10.42 33.59 17.88
CA VAL A 265 11.13 33.14 19.09
C VAL A 265 10.39 31.99 19.75
N MET A 266 9.05 32.05 19.83
CA MET A 266 8.22 30.96 20.35
C MET A 266 8.41 29.69 19.53
N LEU A 267 8.30 29.78 18.21
CA LEU A 267 8.48 28.63 17.30
C LEU A 267 9.87 28.02 17.45
N ALA A 268 10.92 28.83 17.51
CA ALA A 268 12.30 28.37 17.71
C ALA A 268 12.49 27.63 19.04
N ARG A 269 11.80 28.05 20.10
CA ARG A 269 11.87 27.42 21.43
C ARG A 269 11.32 26.00 21.45
N TYR A 270 10.27 25.71 20.65
CA TYR A 270 9.58 24.41 20.64
C TYR A 270 9.95 23.53 19.46
N ARG A 271 10.84 24.00 18.58
CA ARG A 271 11.38 23.18 17.48
C ARG A 271 12.48 22.26 17.97
N GLY A 272 12.41 21.02 17.58
CA GLY A 272 13.40 19.98 17.86
C GLY A 272 13.46 18.96 16.74
N LYS A 273 14.28 17.93 16.93
CA LYS A 273 14.37 16.77 16.03
C LYS A 273 13.25 15.80 16.40
N THR A 274 12.22 15.75 15.59
CA THR A 274 11.09 14.83 15.75
C THR A 274 11.18 13.68 14.77
N LEU A 275 10.49 12.58 15.05
CA LEU A 275 10.39 11.47 14.11
C LEU A 275 9.75 11.96 12.81
N CYS A 276 10.25 11.48 11.68
CA CYS A 276 9.68 11.82 10.39
C CYS A 276 8.22 11.32 10.30
N PRO A 277 7.26 12.19 9.95
CA PRO A 277 5.83 11.80 9.90
C PRO A 277 5.51 10.80 8.79
N LYS A 278 6.38 10.65 7.79
CA LYS A 278 6.17 9.72 6.68
C LYS A 278 6.76 8.35 6.95
N CYS A 279 8.00 8.27 7.39
CA CYS A 279 8.68 6.99 7.60
C CYS A 279 8.70 6.53 9.07
N HIS A 280 8.22 7.34 10.00
CA HIS A 280 8.19 7.05 11.45
C HIS A 280 9.53 6.54 12.02
N GLY A 281 10.65 7.05 11.47
CA GLY A 281 12.01 6.70 11.89
C GLY A 281 12.66 5.56 11.10
N THR A 282 11.96 4.84 10.24
CA THR A 282 12.52 3.72 9.45
C THR A 282 13.53 4.17 8.39
N ARG A 283 13.55 5.46 8.04
CA ARG A 283 14.42 6.10 7.04
C ARG A 283 14.16 5.73 5.59
N LEU A 284 13.40 4.67 5.34
CA LEU A 284 13.11 4.15 4.00
C LEU A 284 11.80 4.68 3.45
N LYS A 285 11.63 4.59 2.12
CA LYS A 285 10.34 4.78 1.47
C LYS A 285 9.35 3.70 1.92
N PRO A 286 8.03 3.99 1.96
CA PRO A 286 7.02 3.00 2.30
C PRO A 286 7.06 1.75 1.41
N GLU A 287 7.44 1.91 0.14
CA GLU A 287 7.52 0.85 -0.87
C GLU A 287 8.50 -0.26 -0.46
N ALA A 288 9.59 0.08 0.24
CA ALA A 288 10.51 -0.91 0.78
C ALA A 288 9.86 -1.86 1.80
N ASN A 289 8.81 -1.42 2.49
CA ASN A 289 8.09 -2.22 3.48
C ASN A 289 7.04 -3.15 2.87
N TYR A 290 6.74 -2.99 1.58
CA TYR A 290 5.88 -3.94 0.85
C TYR A 290 6.62 -5.25 0.55
N VAL A 291 7.95 -5.23 0.59
CA VAL A 291 8.78 -6.41 0.38
C VAL A 291 8.99 -7.14 1.70
N ARG A 292 8.74 -8.43 1.71
CA ARG A 292 8.85 -9.28 2.90
C ARG A 292 9.75 -10.48 2.64
N VAL A 293 10.47 -10.88 3.69
CA VAL A 293 11.25 -12.13 3.76
C VAL A 293 10.79 -12.86 5.02
N GLY A 294 10.36 -14.10 4.90
CA GLY A 294 9.81 -14.84 6.05
C GLY A 294 8.62 -14.15 6.71
N GLY A 295 7.80 -13.43 5.93
CA GLY A 295 6.61 -12.70 6.40
C GLY A 295 6.88 -11.34 7.02
N ARG A 296 8.15 -10.93 7.23
CA ARG A 296 8.52 -9.63 7.84
C ARG A 296 9.16 -8.69 6.82
N ASN A 297 8.87 -7.40 6.94
CA ASN A 297 9.54 -6.35 6.18
C ASN A 297 10.87 -5.93 6.83
N ILE A 298 11.68 -5.19 6.11
CA ILE A 298 13.02 -4.79 6.58
C ILE A 298 12.97 -3.89 7.82
N SER A 299 11.99 -2.99 7.92
CA SER A 299 11.85 -2.09 9.07
C SER A 299 11.52 -2.84 10.35
N GLU A 300 10.62 -3.83 10.26
CA GLU A 300 10.29 -4.72 11.39
C GLU A 300 11.51 -5.51 11.89
N LEU A 301 12.42 -5.92 10.99
CA LEU A 301 13.61 -6.66 11.38
C LEU A 301 14.68 -5.76 12.01
N VAL A 302 14.85 -4.55 11.49
CA VAL A 302 15.85 -3.60 12.02
C VAL A 302 15.51 -3.15 13.44
N ASP A 303 14.23 -3.14 13.80
CA ASP A 303 13.76 -2.78 15.15
C ASP A 303 13.90 -3.92 16.17
N LEU A 304 14.22 -5.15 15.74
CA LEU A 304 14.38 -6.29 16.63
C LEU A 304 15.71 -6.23 17.41
N PRO A 305 15.73 -6.68 18.67
CA PRO A 305 16.95 -7.01 19.37
C PRO A 305 17.79 -8.03 18.57
N ILE A 306 19.13 -7.92 18.64
CA ILE A 306 20.05 -8.77 17.87
C ILE A 306 19.79 -10.27 18.12
N THR A 307 19.45 -10.63 19.35
CA THR A 307 19.14 -12.02 19.73
C THR A 307 17.89 -12.56 18.99
N GLU A 308 16.85 -11.73 18.89
CA GLU A 308 15.62 -12.08 18.17
C GLU A 308 15.84 -12.08 16.65
N LEU A 309 16.62 -11.12 16.15
CA LEU A 309 17.00 -11.07 14.75
C LEU A 309 17.76 -12.34 14.34
N LYS A 310 18.70 -12.80 15.17
CA LYS A 310 19.41 -14.06 14.95
C LYS A 310 18.45 -15.25 14.92
N LEU A 311 17.57 -15.37 15.91
CA LEU A 311 16.57 -16.44 15.94
C LEU A 311 15.65 -16.43 14.73
N PHE A 312 15.30 -15.25 14.24
CA PHE A 312 14.51 -15.13 13.02
C PHE A 312 15.24 -15.73 11.80
N PHE A 313 16.53 -15.39 11.61
CA PHE A 313 17.30 -15.93 10.48
C PHE A 313 17.64 -17.41 10.63
N ASP A 314 17.90 -17.89 11.86
CA ASP A 314 18.17 -19.31 12.14
C ASP A 314 16.94 -20.20 11.84
N ASN A 315 15.73 -19.67 11.98
CA ASN A 315 14.46 -20.37 11.72
C ASN A 315 13.82 -20.00 10.38
N LEU A 316 14.49 -19.21 9.54
CA LEU A 316 13.92 -18.73 8.27
C LEU A 316 13.72 -19.90 7.28
N GLN A 317 12.46 -20.11 6.89
CA GLN A 317 12.08 -21.09 5.88
C GLN A 317 11.83 -20.38 4.56
N LEU A 318 12.56 -20.79 3.53
CA LEU A 318 12.46 -20.28 2.16
C LEU A 318 12.32 -21.46 1.20
N ASP A 319 11.83 -21.17 0.00
CA ASP A 319 11.83 -22.13 -1.09
C ASP A 319 13.29 -22.58 -1.38
N PRO A 320 13.52 -23.81 -1.89
CA PRO A 320 14.88 -24.36 -2.07
C PRO A 320 15.82 -23.43 -2.84
N HIS A 321 15.32 -22.78 -3.90
CA HIS A 321 16.10 -21.82 -4.70
C HIS A 321 16.49 -20.59 -3.89
N ASP A 322 15.53 -19.98 -3.20
CA ASP A 322 15.75 -18.79 -2.37
C ASP A 322 16.63 -19.08 -1.15
N ALA A 323 16.52 -20.33 -0.59
CA ALA A 323 17.35 -20.77 0.50
C ALA A 323 18.85 -20.85 0.11
N ASP A 324 19.16 -21.30 -1.12
CA ASP A 324 20.54 -21.34 -1.62
C ASP A 324 21.13 -19.94 -1.82
N ILE A 325 20.32 -19.00 -2.29
CA ILE A 325 20.72 -17.58 -2.41
C ILE A 325 20.92 -16.98 -1.02
N ALA A 326 19.96 -17.18 -0.10
CA ALA A 326 20.01 -16.65 1.27
C ALA A 326 21.23 -17.17 2.04
N ARG A 327 21.58 -18.46 1.89
CA ARG A 327 22.75 -19.07 2.54
C ARG A 327 24.05 -18.34 2.19
N ARG A 328 24.21 -17.92 0.92
CA ARG A 328 25.41 -17.18 0.47
C ARG A 328 25.48 -15.75 0.99
N ILE A 329 24.36 -15.19 1.44
CA ILE A 329 24.28 -13.82 1.92
C ILE A 329 24.38 -13.79 3.45
N LEU A 330 23.88 -14.80 4.15
CA LEU A 330 23.82 -14.89 5.62
C LEU A 330 25.07 -15.53 6.26
N THR A 331 25.99 -16.10 5.45
CA THR A 331 27.30 -16.55 5.93
C THR A 331 28.28 -15.40 6.01
#